data_4b58b20986599e3d369e644b25b08fe5
#
_entry.id   4b58b20986599e3d369e644b25b08fe5
#
_cell.length_a   1.000
_cell.length_b   1.000
_cell.length_c   1.000
_cell.angle_alpha   90.00
_cell.angle_beta   90.00
_cell.angle_gamma   90.00
#
_symmetry.space_group_name_H-M   'P 1'
#
loop_
_entity.id
_entity.type
_entity.pdbx_description
1 polymer ?
#
loop_
_entity_poly.entity_id
_entity_poly.type
_entity_poly.pdbx_seq_one_letter_code
_entity_poly.pdbx_strand_id
1 'polypeptide(L)'
;IGASWEGFVIEQVIHRMGFRKEECFFWATHAGAELDLLVARGKDKLGFEVKLTSSPRVTPSMRSALADLKLKRLYVIHSGE
;
A
#
# COMPACT_ATOMS: atom_id res chain seq x y z
N ILE A 1 11.64 17.55 5.63
CA ILE A 1 11.32 16.79 5.93
C ILE A 1 11.70 15.69 5.54
N GLY A 2 12.33 15.22 5.82
CA GLY A 2 12.87 14.04 5.55
C GLY A 2 11.82 13.04 5.24
N ALA A 3 12.22 11.98 4.69
CA ALA A 3 11.31 10.92 4.38
C ALA A 3 10.66 10.46 5.68
N SER A 4 9.38 10.24 5.62
CA SER A 4 8.69 9.67 6.74
C SER A 4 9.07 8.21 6.85
N TRP A 5 8.77 7.61 7.99
CA TRP A 5 9.01 6.19 8.18
C TRP A 5 8.21 5.38 7.14
N GLU A 6 6.97 5.82 6.87
CA GLU A 6 6.14 5.14 5.88
C GLU A 6 6.81 5.17 4.50
N GLY A 7 7.36 6.32 4.13
CA GLY A 7 8.05 6.44 2.85
C GLY A 7 9.26 5.53 2.76
N PHE A 8 10.00 5.43 3.84
CA PHE A 8 11.16 4.54 3.90
C PHE A 8 10.73 3.08 3.72
N VAL A 9 9.68 2.68 4.41
CA VAL A 9 9.19 1.29 4.33
C VAL A 9 8.74 0.98 2.91
N ILE A 10 8.01 1.90 2.28
CA ILE A 10 7.54 1.71 0.91
C ILE A 10 8.71 1.53 -0.06
N GLU A 11 9.75 2.35 0.10
CA GLU A 11 10.95 2.21 -0.73
C GLU A 11 11.60 0.85 -0.55
N GLN A 12 11.64 0.36 0.69
CA GLN A 12 12.21 -0.95 0.96
C GLN A 12 11.38 -2.06 0.33
N VAL A 13 10.06 -1.93 0.37
CA VAL A 13 9.18 -2.92 -0.24
C VAL A 13 9.42 -2.98 -1.75
N ILE A 14 9.44 -1.82 -2.39
CA ILE A 14 9.67 -1.74 -3.83
C ILE A 14 10.99 -2.41 -4.20
N HIS A 15 12.04 -2.08 -3.45
CA HIS A 15 13.36 -2.62 -3.72
C HIS A 15 13.44 -4.13 -3.51
N ARG A 16 12.94 -4.61 -2.38
CA ARG A 16 13.05 -6.02 -2.05
C ARG A 16 12.19 -6.91 -2.92
N MET A 17 11.02 -6.41 -3.32
CA MET A 17 10.12 -7.18 -4.16
C MET A 17 10.50 -7.09 -5.64
N GLY A 18 11.40 -6.19 -5.98
CA GLY A 18 11.83 -6.03 -7.35
C GLY A 18 10.78 -5.38 -8.24
N PHE A 19 9.91 -4.57 -7.66
CA PHE A 19 8.89 -3.89 -8.47
C PHE A 19 9.53 -2.83 -9.35
N ARG A 20 9.02 -2.69 -10.55
CA ARG A 20 9.49 -1.66 -11.45
C ARG A 20 8.77 -0.36 -11.16
N LYS A 21 9.46 0.74 -11.37
CA LYS A 21 8.87 2.05 -11.16
C LYS A 21 7.57 2.21 -11.94
N GLU A 22 7.52 1.66 -13.14
CA GLU A 22 6.34 1.76 -14.00
C GLU A 22 5.14 0.99 -13.45
N GLU A 23 5.38 0.08 -12.52
CA GLU A 23 4.32 -0.72 -11.91
C GLU A 23 3.78 -0.10 -10.63
N CYS A 24 4.44 0.94 -10.13
CA CYS A 24 4.13 1.51 -8.82
C CYS A 24 3.32 2.78 -8.94
N PHE A 25 2.23 2.86 -8.16
CA PHE A 25 1.32 4.00 -8.19
C PHE A 25 0.88 4.37 -6.79
N PHE A 26 0.49 5.61 -6.64
CA PHE A 26 -0.22 6.06 -5.45
C PHE A 26 -1.70 6.07 -5.82
N TRP A 27 -2.55 5.64 -4.90
CA TRP A 27 -3.99 5.61 -5.16
C TRP A 27 -4.74 6.34 -4.05
N ALA A 28 -5.67 7.18 -4.48
CA ALA A 28 -6.50 7.92 -3.54
C ALA A 28 -7.81 8.28 -4.23
N THR A 29 -8.87 8.45 -3.44
CA THR A 29 -10.17 8.85 -3.95
C THR A 29 -10.60 10.16 -3.31
N HIS A 30 -11.58 10.80 -3.91
CA HIS A 30 -12.16 12.02 -3.35
C HIS A 30 -12.84 11.76 -2.01
N ALA A 31 -13.28 10.54 -1.79
CA ALA A 31 -13.94 10.17 -0.54
C ALA A 31 -12.96 9.92 0.61
N GLY A 32 -11.68 10.01 0.33
CA GLY A 32 -10.65 9.88 1.37
C GLY A 32 -10.03 8.52 1.50
N ALA A 33 -10.39 7.57 0.63
CA ALA A 33 -9.72 6.28 0.63
C ALA A 33 -8.38 6.40 -0.07
N GLU A 34 -7.36 5.71 0.44
CA GLU A 34 -6.04 5.76 -0.19
C GLU A 34 -5.21 4.53 0.16
N LEU A 35 -4.21 4.28 -0.68
CA LEU A 35 -3.21 3.26 -0.46
C LEU A 35 -1.84 3.91 -0.52
N ASP A 36 -0.92 3.44 0.30
CA ASP A 36 0.44 3.94 0.27
C ASP A 36 1.17 3.49 -0.98
N LEU A 37 0.86 2.30 -1.48
CA LEU A 37 1.46 1.80 -2.70
C LEU A 37 0.48 0.86 -3.42
N LEU A 38 0.29 1.10 -4.70
CA LEU A 38 -0.46 0.21 -5.57
C LEU A 38 0.51 -0.30 -6.62
N VAL A 39 0.60 -1.62 -6.75
CA VAL A 39 1.47 -2.23 -7.74
C VAL A 39 0.61 -2.94 -8.77
N ALA A 40 0.77 -2.59 -10.03
CA ALA A 40 0.05 -3.24 -11.13
C ALA A 40 1.04 -4.07 -11.92
N ARG A 41 0.89 -5.39 -11.87
CA ARG A 41 1.78 -6.31 -12.55
C ARG A 41 0.95 -7.29 -13.36
N GLY A 42 0.93 -7.10 -14.68
CA GLY A 42 0.08 -7.89 -15.55
C GLY A 42 -1.38 -7.68 -15.21
N LYS A 43 -2.08 -8.76 -14.92
CA LYS A 43 -3.49 -8.69 -14.54
C LYS A 43 -3.67 -8.44 -13.06
N ASP A 44 -2.61 -8.63 -12.30
CA ASP A 44 -2.70 -8.58 -10.85
C ASP A 44 -2.41 -7.20 -10.31
N LYS A 45 -3.14 -6.83 -9.28
CA LYS A 45 -2.90 -5.59 -8.55
C LYS A 45 -2.69 -5.93 -7.10
N LEU A 46 -1.64 -5.35 -6.53
CA LEU A 46 -1.30 -5.55 -5.14
C LEU A 46 -1.34 -4.21 -4.43
N GLY A 47 -1.88 -4.19 -3.23
CA GLY A 47 -1.92 -2.98 -2.43
C GLY A 47 -1.05 -3.13 -1.20
N PHE A 48 -0.43 -2.04 -0.79
CA PHE A 48 0.40 -2.00 0.40
C PHE A 48 0.01 -0.81 1.25
N GLU A 49 -0.18 -1.05 2.52
CA GLU A 49 -0.54 0.00 3.47
C GLU A 49 0.38 -0.11 4.68
N VAL A 50 0.96 1.02 5.10
CA VAL A 50 1.89 1.05 6.21
C VAL A 50 1.21 1.70 7.40
N LYS A 51 1.24 1.01 8.55
CA LYS A 51 0.61 1.49 9.76
C LYS A 51 1.59 1.52 10.92
N LEU A 52 1.63 2.65 11.61
CA LEU A 52 2.45 2.79 12.81
C LEU A 52 1.63 2.31 14.01
N THR A 53 1.43 1.02 14.07
CA THR A 53 0.64 0.45 15.16
C THR A 53 1.02 -1.00 15.35
N SER A 54 0.86 -1.49 16.57
CA SER A 54 1.10 -2.90 16.86
C SER A 54 -0.18 -3.72 16.69
N SER A 55 -1.30 -3.06 16.44
CA SER A 55 -2.59 -3.75 16.27
C SER A 55 -3.31 -3.25 15.04
N PRO A 56 -2.81 -3.58 13.85
CA PRO A 56 -3.42 -3.11 12.62
C PRO A 56 -4.81 -3.69 12.43
N ARG A 57 -5.69 -2.90 11.83
CA ARG A 57 -7.05 -3.32 11.54
C ARG A 57 -7.37 -3.02 10.09
N VAL A 58 -8.32 -3.77 9.55
CA VAL A 58 -8.84 -3.46 8.23
C VAL A 58 -9.71 -2.22 8.35
N THR A 59 -9.37 -1.20 7.60
CA THR A 59 -10.08 0.08 7.63
C THR A 59 -11.06 0.17 6.46
N PRO A 60 -12.03 1.09 6.52
CA PRO A 60 -12.91 1.32 5.37
C PRO A 60 -12.12 1.66 4.11
N SER A 61 -11.02 2.40 4.26
CA SER A 61 -10.16 2.75 3.14
C SER A 61 -9.58 1.51 2.47
N MET A 62 -9.13 0.55 3.27
CA MET A 62 -8.59 -0.70 2.75
C MET A 62 -9.67 -1.51 2.03
N ARG A 63 -10.88 -1.54 2.57
CA ARG A 63 -11.98 -2.25 1.95
C ARG A 63 -12.36 -1.63 0.62
N SER A 64 -12.38 -0.30 0.57
CA SER A 64 -12.65 0.41 -0.68
C SER A 64 -11.61 0.06 -1.72
N ALA A 65 -10.34 0.05 -1.32
CA ALA A 65 -9.27 -0.27 -2.25
C ALA A 65 -9.40 -1.68 -2.80
N LEU A 66 -9.67 -2.64 -1.91
CA LEU A 66 -9.83 -4.03 -2.33
C LEU A 66 -10.96 -4.17 -3.35
N ALA A 67 -12.10 -3.53 -3.06
CA ALA A 67 -13.26 -3.64 -3.93
C ALA A 67 -13.09 -2.86 -5.23
N ASP A 68 -12.71 -1.59 -5.12
CA ASP A 68 -12.66 -0.70 -6.28
C ASP A 68 -11.55 -1.07 -7.26
N LEU A 69 -10.43 -1.49 -6.73
CA LEU A 69 -9.28 -1.84 -7.57
C LEU A 69 -9.20 -3.32 -7.88
N LYS A 70 -10.06 -4.12 -7.24
CA LYS A 70 -10.05 -5.57 -7.40
C LYS A 70 -8.65 -6.11 -7.12
N LEU A 71 -8.11 -5.73 -5.98
CA LEU A 71 -6.77 -6.14 -5.60
C LEU A 71 -6.72 -7.65 -5.42
N LYS A 72 -5.65 -8.25 -5.90
CA LYS A 72 -5.40 -9.67 -5.67
C LYS A 72 -5.05 -9.86 -4.19
N ARG A 73 -4.27 -8.95 -3.63
CA ARG A 73 -3.89 -8.97 -2.23
C ARG A 73 -3.67 -7.56 -1.71
N LEU A 74 -3.93 -7.38 -0.43
CA LEU A 74 -3.60 -6.14 0.26
C LEU A 74 -2.71 -6.51 1.44
N TYR A 75 -1.52 -5.94 1.48
CA TYR A 75 -0.56 -6.19 2.55
C TYR A 75 -0.56 -5.01 3.50
N VAL A 76 -0.67 -5.31 4.79
CA VAL A 76 -0.59 -4.27 5.82
C VAL A 76 0.73 -4.46 6.54
N ILE A 77 1.57 -3.46 6.49
CA ILE A 77 2.88 -3.48 7.12
C ILE A 77 2.80 -2.62 8.36
N HIS A 78 3.10 -3.18 9.51
CA HIS A 78 2.97 -2.45 10.76
C HIS A 78 4.25 -2.52 11.56
N SER A 79 4.31 -1.72 12.63
CA SER A 79 5.52 -1.59 13.42
C SER A 79 5.93 -2.88 14.14
N GLY A 80 4.99 -3.77 14.35
CA GLY A 80 5.32 -5.07 14.89
C GLY A 80 5.50 -5.14 16.39
N GLU A 81 5.16 -4.09 17.09
CA GLU A 81 5.32 -4.08 18.54
C GLU A 81 4.07 -4.40 19.30
#